data_fefe4f48ee3ee6a3d5caa8cd2e8bc0ef
#
_entry.id   fefe4f48ee3ee6a3d5caa8cd2e8bc0ef
#
_cell.length_a   1.000
_cell.length_b   1.000
_cell.length_c   1.000
_cell.angle_alpha   90.00
_cell.angle_beta   90.00
_cell.angle_gamma   90.00
#
_symmetry.space_group_name_H-M   'P 1'
#
loop_
_entity.id
_entity.type
_entity.pdbx_description
1 polymer ?
#
loop_
_entity_poly.entity_id
_entity_poly.type
_entity_poly.pdbx_seq_one_letter_code
_entity_poly.pdbx_strand_id
1 'polypeptide(L)'
;MYNMYMILIHSVMRWLILIVLLWAVFTGWEGRTFKRPFRVSDRIAVSAASVLSHVQLLLGFWLYMESPVVKGFWNERSFHWNDSLFFALVHFGLMTTAIVLITIGSALAKRDMEDRKKFSTVFRYYGIALLIILLAIPWPFSRA
;
A
#
# COMPACT_ATOMS: atom_id res chain seq x y z
N MET A 1 -22.34 10.24 -9.84
CA MET A 1 -22.38 8.85 -10.33
C MET A 1 -21.08 8.15 -9.98
N TYR A 2 -21.16 6.90 -9.49
CA TYR A 2 -19.94 6.14 -9.11
C TYR A 2 -19.20 5.73 -10.38
N ASN A 3 -17.96 6.21 -10.52
CA ASN A 3 -17.23 6.13 -11.79
C ASN A 3 -16.56 4.76 -11.96
N MET A 4 -17.08 3.95 -12.88
CA MET A 4 -16.58 2.61 -13.18
C MET A 4 -15.12 2.63 -13.67
N TYR A 5 -14.72 3.66 -14.43
CA TYR A 5 -13.34 3.79 -14.91
C TYR A 5 -12.36 3.99 -13.76
N MET A 6 -12.76 4.76 -12.75
CA MET A 6 -11.91 4.97 -11.55
C MET A 6 -11.75 3.67 -10.75
N ILE A 7 -12.79 2.87 -10.65
CA ILE A 7 -12.73 1.54 -10.02
C ILE A 7 -11.74 0.65 -10.78
N LEU A 8 -11.83 0.64 -12.11
CA LEU A 8 -10.94 -0.15 -12.95
C LEU A 8 -9.48 0.30 -12.80
N ILE A 9 -9.22 1.60 -12.87
CA ILE A 9 -7.87 2.16 -12.69
C ILE A 9 -7.30 1.79 -11.34
N HIS A 10 -8.08 1.97 -10.27
CA HIS A 10 -7.67 1.60 -8.91
C HIS A 10 -7.34 0.10 -8.81
N SER A 11 -8.14 -0.75 -9.44
CA SER A 11 -7.93 -2.20 -9.43
C SER A 11 -6.69 -2.62 -10.23
N VAL A 12 -6.44 -2.01 -11.38
CA VAL A 12 -5.24 -2.27 -12.19
C VAL A 12 -3.98 -1.78 -11.47
N MET A 13 -4.03 -0.59 -10.91
CA MET A 13 -2.92 0.00 -10.14
C MET A 13 -2.54 -0.87 -8.94
N ARG A 14 -3.51 -1.53 -8.31
CA ARG A 14 -3.23 -2.48 -7.22
C ARG A 14 -2.19 -3.52 -7.62
N TRP A 15 -2.35 -4.14 -8.79
CA TRP A 15 -1.42 -5.17 -9.26
C TRP A 15 -0.04 -4.61 -9.54
N LEU A 16 0.03 -3.44 -10.16
CA LEU A 16 1.29 -2.76 -10.42
C LEU A 16 2.03 -2.44 -9.10
N ILE A 17 1.31 -1.92 -8.13
CA ILE A 17 1.87 -1.59 -6.80
C ILE A 17 2.37 -2.85 -6.09
N LEU A 18 1.61 -3.94 -6.14
CA LEU A 18 2.05 -5.21 -5.54
C LEU A 18 3.35 -5.70 -6.16
N ILE A 19 3.48 -5.62 -7.48
CA ILE A 19 4.71 -6.05 -8.18
C ILE A 19 5.90 -5.17 -7.75
N VAL A 20 5.74 -3.85 -7.77
CA VAL A 20 6.82 -2.91 -7.42
C VAL A 20 7.17 -2.99 -5.95
N LEU A 21 6.17 -3.15 -5.08
CA LEU A 21 6.38 -3.31 -3.64
C LEU A 21 7.11 -4.61 -3.31
N LEU A 22 6.76 -5.72 -3.98
CA LEU A 22 7.48 -6.99 -3.87
C LEU A 22 8.93 -6.83 -4.31
N TRP A 23 9.16 -6.12 -5.41
CA TRP A 23 10.52 -5.81 -5.86
C TRP A 23 11.30 -5.05 -4.80
N ALA A 24 10.73 -4.00 -4.21
CA ALA A 24 11.39 -3.22 -3.16
C ALA A 24 11.69 -4.07 -1.92
N VAL A 25 10.75 -4.90 -1.47
CA VAL A 25 10.93 -5.79 -0.31
C VAL A 25 12.02 -6.82 -0.59
N PHE A 26 12.00 -7.44 -1.76
CA PHE A 26 13.03 -8.39 -2.18
C PHE A 26 14.41 -7.74 -2.22
N THR A 27 14.50 -6.53 -2.78
CA THR A 27 15.73 -5.73 -2.83
C THR A 27 16.26 -5.47 -1.42
N GLY A 28 15.41 -5.11 -0.48
CA GLY A 28 15.78 -4.88 0.91
C GLY A 28 16.33 -6.15 1.57
N TRP A 29 15.67 -7.27 1.35
CA TRP A 29 16.12 -8.57 1.87
C TRP A 29 17.46 -8.99 1.26
N GLU A 30 17.56 -8.94 -0.05
CA GLU A 30 18.77 -9.33 -0.79
C GLU A 30 19.98 -8.47 -0.42
N GLY A 31 19.83 -7.17 -0.45
CA GLY A 31 20.91 -6.23 -0.15
C GLY A 31 21.41 -6.36 1.29
N ARG A 32 20.49 -6.57 2.22
CA ARG A 32 20.84 -6.83 3.62
C ARG A 32 21.56 -8.15 3.81
N THR A 33 21.09 -9.20 3.16
CA THR A 33 21.64 -10.56 3.32
C THR A 33 23.01 -10.70 2.66
N PHE A 34 23.16 -10.19 1.44
CA PHE A 34 24.40 -10.31 0.67
C PHE A 34 25.34 -9.12 0.84
N LYS A 35 25.01 -8.17 1.71
CA LYS A 35 25.85 -7.01 2.07
C LYS A 35 26.36 -6.23 0.86
N ARG A 36 25.51 -6.08 -0.15
CA ARG A 36 25.88 -5.33 -1.36
C ARG A 36 25.61 -3.82 -1.20
N PRO A 37 26.23 -2.98 -2.05
CA PRO A 37 25.96 -1.53 -1.98
C PRO A 37 24.52 -1.19 -2.44
N PHE A 38 24.01 -0.10 -1.90
CA PHE A 38 22.69 0.44 -2.29
C PHE A 38 22.86 1.20 -3.62
N ARG A 39 22.24 0.68 -4.66
CA ARG A 39 22.39 1.15 -6.05
C ARG A 39 21.24 2.04 -6.47
N VAL A 40 21.38 2.67 -7.65
CA VAL A 40 20.32 3.46 -8.27
C VAL A 40 19.06 2.65 -8.50
N SER A 41 19.20 1.38 -8.94
CA SER A 41 18.04 0.48 -9.13
C SER A 41 17.25 0.26 -7.83
N ASP A 42 17.93 0.16 -6.70
CA ASP A 42 17.29 0.01 -5.39
C ASP A 42 16.51 1.27 -5.01
N ARG A 43 17.11 2.44 -5.28
CA ARG A 43 16.46 3.73 -5.06
C ARG A 43 15.21 3.89 -5.92
N ILE A 44 15.28 3.43 -7.19
CA ILE A 44 14.14 3.46 -8.10
C ILE A 44 13.01 2.58 -7.56
N ALA A 45 13.33 1.34 -7.12
CA ALA A 45 12.33 0.44 -6.55
C ALA A 45 11.63 1.06 -5.34
N VAL A 46 12.39 1.60 -4.41
CA VAL A 46 11.87 2.23 -3.18
C VAL A 46 11.00 3.45 -3.51
N SER A 47 11.50 4.33 -4.39
CA SER A 47 10.79 5.55 -4.77
C SER A 47 9.54 5.27 -5.59
N ALA A 48 9.61 4.33 -6.55
CA ALA A 48 8.47 3.95 -7.37
C ALA A 48 7.34 3.36 -6.52
N ALA A 49 7.67 2.46 -5.58
CA ALA A 49 6.68 1.89 -4.66
C ALA A 49 6.00 3.00 -3.84
N SER A 50 6.77 3.96 -3.34
CA SER A 50 6.24 5.08 -2.56
C SER A 50 5.33 5.97 -3.40
N VAL A 51 5.78 6.42 -4.57
CA VAL A 51 5.00 7.32 -5.45
C VAL A 51 3.71 6.64 -5.90
N LEU A 52 3.79 5.41 -6.37
CA LEU A 52 2.60 4.67 -6.83
C LEU A 52 1.60 4.44 -5.71
N SER A 53 2.08 4.17 -4.50
CA SER A 53 1.22 4.00 -3.32
C SER A 53 0.47 5.30 -2.98
N HIS A 54 1.13 6.45 -3.09
CA HIS A 54 0.46 7.74 -2.86
C HIS A 54 -0.58 8.05 -3.95
N VAL A 55 -0.26 7.76 -5.22
CA VAL A 55 -1.24 7.90 -6.31
C VAL A 55 -2.46 7.00 -6.04
N GLN A 56 -2.22 5.77 -5.63
CA GLN A 56 -3.29 4.83 -5.30
C GLN A 56 -4.14 5.31 -4.11
N LEU A 57 -3.52 5.92 -3.13
CA LEU A 57 -4.25 6.51 -2.00
C LEU A 57 -5.18 7.62 -2.45
N LEU A 58 -4.72 8.50 -3.35
CA LEU A 58 -5.55 9.57 -3.91
C LEU A 58 -6.73 9.00 -4.70
N LEU A 59 -6.49 7.99 -5.54
CA LEU A 59 -7.56 7.31 -6.29
C LEU A 59 -8.54 6.63 -5.33
N GLY A 60 -8.03 5.95 -4.32
CA GLY A 60 -8.85 5.29 -3.31
C GLY A 60 -9.66 6.27 -2.48
N PHE A 61 -9.09 7.42 -2.14
CA PHE A 61 -9.81 8.47 -1.42
C PHE A 61 -10.94 9.06 -2.27
N TRP A 62 -10.68 9.29 -3.55
CA TRP A 62 -11.73 9.73 -4.49
C TRP A 62 -12.89 8.72 -4.52
N LEU A 63 -12.57 7.44 -4.69
CA LEU A 63 -13.57 6.38 -4.69
C LEU A 63 -14.32 6.30 -3.35
N TYR A 64 -13.61 6.49 -2.24
CA TYR A 64 -14.19 6.52 -0.90
C TYR A 64 -15.29 7.58 -0.79
N MET A 65 -15.01 8.80 -1.25
CA MET A 65 -15.95 9.91 -1.19
C MET A 65 -17.18 9.71 -2.08
N GLU A 66 -17.03 8.99 -3.18
CA GLU A 66 -18.12 8.73 -4.13
C GLU A 66 -18.89 7.44 -3.88
N SER A 67 -18.32 6.52 -3.11
CA SER A 67 -18.88 5.17 -2.92
C SER A 67 -20.23 5.18 -2.21
N PRO A 68 -21.29 4.64 -2.83
CA PRO A 68 -22.58 4.49 -2.14
C PRO A 68 -22.49 3.52 -0.96
N VAL A 69 -21.60 2.54 -1.01
CA VAL A 69 -21.37 1.57 0.08
C VAL A 69 -20.81 2.29 1.31
N VAL A 70 -19.82 3.16 1.12
CA VAL A 70 -19.22 3.97 2.21
C VAL A 70 -20.25 4.98 2.76
N LYS A 71 -20.97 5.65 1.87
CA LYS A 71 -22.04 6.60 2.27
C LYS A 71 -23.11 5.89 3.09
N GLY A 72 -23.49 4.68 2.70
CA GLY A 72 -24.43 3.86 3.46
C GLY A 72 -23.95 3.58 4.88
N PHE A 73 -22.69 3.23 5.04
CA PHE A 73 -22.11 3.02 6.38
C PHE A 73 -22.23 4.27 7.26
N TRP A 74 -21.85 5.44 6.73
CA TRP A 74 -21.89 6.68 7.52
C TRP A 74 -23.31 7.14 7.86
N ASN A 75 -24.28 6.78 7.01
CA ASN A 75 -25.69 7.09 7.29
C ASN A 75 -26.28 6.16 8.35
N GLU A 76 -26.03 4.87 8.25
CA GLU A 76 -26.59 3.84 9.13
C GLU A 76 -25.76 3.59 10.38
N ARG A 77 -24.45 3.80 10.29
CA ARG A 77 -23.48 3.55 11.36
C ARG A 77 -23.60 2.16 11.97
N SER A 78 -23.83 1.17 11.10
CA SER A 78 -23.94 -0.23 11.50
C SER A 78 -22.56 -0.88 11.59
N PHE A 79 -22.20 -1.35 12.79
CA PHE A 79 -20.91 -1.99 13.02
C PHE A 79 -20.93 -3.51 12.85
N HIS A 80 -21.91 -4.02 12.11
CA HIS A 80 -21.92 -5.43 11.71
C HIS A 80 -20.94 -5.66 10.56
N TRP A 81 -20.29 -6.84 10.56
CA TRP A 81 -19.35 -7.17 9.50
C TRP A 81 -20.08 -7.31 8.17
N ASN A 82 -19.85 -6.36 7.29
CA ASN A 82 -20.41 -6.31 5.94
C ASN A 82 -19.51 -5.49 5.04
N ASP A 83 -19.85 -5.37 3.75
CA ASP A 83 -19.07 -4.59 2.79
C ASP A 83 -18.96 -3.12 3.19
N SER A 84 -20.01 -2.55 3.76
CA SER A 84 -20.01 -1.15 4.21
C SER A 84 -18.95 -0.90 5.28
N LEU A 85 -18.93 -1.74 6.31
CA LEU A 85 -17.92 -1.66 7.37
C LEU A 85 -16.51 -1.89 6.80
N PHE A 86 -16.36 -2.90 5.95
CA PHE A 86 -15.06 -3.25 5.38
C PHE A 86 -14.47 -2.06 4.60
N PHE A 87 -15.21 -1.50 3.65
CA PHE A 87 -14.68 -0.41 2.82
C PHE A 87 -14.56 0.91 3.57
N ALA A 88 -15.50 1.22 4.47
CA ALA A 88 -15.49 2.48 5.21
C ALA A 88 -14.40 2.57 6.27
N LEU A 89 -14.09 1.47 6.95
CA LEU A 89 -13.16 1.45 8.08
C LEU A 89 -11.96 0.54 7.86
N VAL A 90 -12.17 -0.73 7.55
CA VAL A 90 -11.10 -1.73 7.54
C VAL A 90 -10.14 -1.50 6.38
N HIS A 91 -10.65 -1.50 5.15
CA HIS A 91 -9.83 -1.31 3.95
C HIS A 91 -9.14 0.06 3.96
N PHE A 92 -9.90 1.11 4.20
CA PHE A 92 -9.37 2.48 4.23
C PHE A 92 -8.33 2.66 5.35
N GLY A 93 -8.63 2.19 6.55
CA GLY A 93 -7.72 2.31 7.71
C GLY A 93 -6.43 1.53 7.52
N LEU A 94 -6.51 0.28 7.08
CA LEU A 94 -5.33 -0.56 6.85
C LEU A 94 -4.48 -0.04 5.69
N MET A 95 -5.10 0.39 4.59
CA MET A 95 -4.37 0.95 3.45
C MET A 95 -3.66 2.25 3.82
N THR A 96 -4.31 3.13 4.56
CA THR A 96 -3.69 4.37 5.04
C THR A 96 -2.50 4.06 5.94
N THR A 97 -2.62 3.11 6.86
CA THR A 97 -1.54 2.68 7.75
C THR A 97 -0.36 2.13 6.95
N ALA A 98 -0.63 1.27 5.96
CA ALA A 98 0.41 0.72 5.10
C ALA A 98 1.17 1.81 4.35
N ILE A 99 0.46 2.79 3.80
CA ILE A 99 1.08 3.89 3.04
C ILE A 99 1.87 4.82 3.95
N VAL A 100 1.43 5.05 5.18
CA VAL A 100 2.22 5.78 6.19
C VAL A 100 3.54 5.05 6.45
N LEU A 101 3.51 3.73 6.60
CA LEU A 101 4.74 2.93 6.78
C LEU A 101 5.67 3.02 5.58
N ILE A 102 5.13 2.95 4.37
CA ILE A 102 5.91 3.13 3.14
C ILE A 102 6.55 4.53 3.10
N THR A 103 5.80 5.55 3.45
CA THR A 103 6.28 6.94 3.50
C THR A 103 7.43 7.09 4.47
N ILE A 104 7.30 6.57 5.69
CA ILE A 104 8.35 6.61 6.71
C ILE A 104 9.56 5.82 6.25
N GLY A 105 9.37 4.60 5.74
CA GLY A 105 10.47 3.76 5.25
C GLY A 105 11.22 4.41 4.10
N SER A 106 10.52 5.01 3.16
CA SER A 106 11.12 5.73 2.03
C SER A 106 11.94 6.93 2.51
N ALA A 107 11.40 7.72 3.43
CA ALA A 107 12.09 8.89 3.99
C ALA A 107 13.36 8.49 4.75
N LEU A 108 13.28 7.45 5.58
CA LEU A 108 14.43 6.95 6.33
C LEU A 108 15.51 6.37 5.42
N ALA A 109 15.14 5.65 4.37
CA ALA A 109 16.09 5.06 3.42
C ALA A 109 16.85 6.11 2.59
N LYS A 110 16.33 7.34 2.52
CA LYS A 110 17.01 8.47 1.82
C LYS A 110 18.03 9.17 2.70
N ARG A 111 18.08 8.88 3.99
CA ARG A 111 19.05 9.50 4.90
C ARG A 111 20.46 8.98 4.63
N ASP A 112 21.47 9.79 4.97
CA ASP A 112 22.86 9.39 4.90
C ASP A 112 23.18 8.40 6.03
N MET A 113 23.21 7.12 5.68
CA MET A 113 23.54 6.03 6.59
C MET A 113 24.11 4.84 5.82
N GLU A 114 24.62 3.85 6.55
CA GLU A 114 25.16 2.64 5.95
C GLU A 114 24.13 1.94 5.05
N ASP A 115 24.60 1.40 3.93
CA ASP A 115 23.75 0.73 2.96
C ASP A 115 22.96 -0.43 3.58
N ARG A 116 23.57 -1.18 4.48
CA ARG A 116 22.90 -2.27 5.19
C ARG A 116 21.70 -1.76 6.00
N LYS A 117 21.82 -0.60 6.63
CA LYS A 117 20.72 0.02 7.38
C LYS A 117 19.60 0.46 6.45
N LYS A 118 19.95 0.99 5.28
CA LYS A 118 18.96 1.35 4.25
C LYS A 118 18.16 0.12 3.81
N PHE A 119 18.82 -0.96 3.48
CA PHE A 119 18.17 -2.22 3.10
C PHE A 119 17.31 -2.79 4.22
N SER A 120 17.79 -2.78 5.46
CA SER A 120 17.02 -3.24 6.61
C SER A 120 15.77 -2.39 6.85
N THR A 121 15.89 -1.08 6.69
CA THR A 121 14.77 -0.14 6.81
C THR A 121 13.71 -0.44 5.75
N VAL A 122 14.11 -0.57 4.50
CA VAL A 122 13.20 -0.90 3.39
C VAL A 122 12.52 -2.25 3.66
N PHE A 123 13.28 -3.26 4.01
CA PHE A 123 12.75 -4.60 4.28
C PHE A 123 11.68 -4.57 5.38
N ARG A 124 11.95 -3.91 6.50
CA ARG A 124 11.02 -3.86 7.63
C ARG A 124 9.76 -3.04 7.31
N TYR A 125 9.92 -1.80 6.89
CA TYR A 125 8.78 -0.92 6.66
C TYR A 125 7.92 -1.36 5.47
N TYR A 126 8.56 -1.67 4.35
CA TYR A 126 7.85 -2.11 3.15
C TYR A 126 7.31 -3.53 3.30
N GLY A 127 8.01 -4.40 4.01
CA GLY A 127 7.56 -5.75 4.32
C GLY A 127 6.30 -5.77 5.16
N ILE A 128 6.27 -4.99 6.25
CA ILE A 128 5.08 -4.86 7.10
C ILE A 128 3.93 -4.23 6.31
N ALA A 129 4.22 -3.18 5.53
CA ALA A 129 3.21 -2.55 4.69
C ALA A 129 2.62 -3.53 3.67
N LEU A 130 3.45 -4.36 3.05
CA LEU A 130 3.01 -5.40 2.11
C LEU A 130 2.06 -6.40 2.79
N LEU A 131 2.39 -6.86 3.99
CA LEU A 131 1.52 -7.77 4.75
C LEU A 131 0.17 -7.13 5.06
N ILE A 132 0.17 -5.86 5.48
CA ILE A 132 -1.06 -5.13 5.76
C ILE A 132 -1.89 -4.99 4.47
N ILE A 133 -1.27 -4.64 3.36
CA ILE A 133 -1.96 -4.50 2.06
C ILE A 133 -2.59 -5.83 1.63
N LEU A 134 -1.85 -6.94 1.75
CA LEU A 134 -2.38 -8.27 1.40
C LEU A 134 -3.59 -8.65 2.24
N LEU A 135 -3.61 -8.27 3.52
CA LEU A 135 -4.76 -8.49 4.40
C LEU A 135 -5.93 -7.57 4.08
N ALA A 136 -5.65 -6.36 3.59
CA ALA A 136 -6.66 -5.34 3.34
C ALA A 136 -7.28 -5.40 1.94
N ILE A 137 -6.71 -6.18 1.01
CA ILE A 137 -7.27 -6.35 -0.33
C ILE A 137 -8.59 -7.13 -0.25
N PRO A 138 -9.65 -6.65 -0.91
CA PRO A 138 -10.93 -7.38 -0.96
C PRO A 138 -10.85 -8.55 -1.94
N TRP A 139 -10.24 -9.64 -1.50
CA TRP A 139 -10.12 -10.84 -2.32
C TRP A 139 -11.51 -11.45 -2.59
N PRO A 140 -11.81 -11.90 -3.83
CA PRO A 140 -13.13 -12.48 -4.14
C PRO A 140 -13.50 -13.69 -3.26
N PHE A 141 -12.51 -14.53 -2.95
CA PHE A 141 -12.74 -15.74 -2.15
C PHE A 141 -12.93 -15.45 -0.64
N SER A 142 -12.50 -14.31 -0.14
CA SER A 142 -12.64 -13.94 1.27
C SER A 142 -14.02 -13.35 1.60
N ARG A 143 -14.83 -13.12 0.59
CA ARG A 143 -16.14 -12.47 0.70
C ARG A 143 -17.31 -13.39 0.33
N ALA A 144 -16.99 -14.64 0.13
CA ALA A 144 -18.00 -15.64 -0.19
C ALA A 144 -18.85 -16.03 1.05
#